data_55744855ff505f4a52d5475afdc2cd07
#
_entry.id   55744855ff505f4a52d5475afdc2cd07
#
_cell.length_a   1.000
_cell.length_b   1.000
_cell.length_c   1.000
_cell.angle_alpha   90.00
_cell.angle_beta   90.00
_cell.angle_gamma   90.00
#
_symmetry.space_group_name_H-M   'P 1'
#
loop_
_entity.id
_entity.type
_entity.pdbx_description
1 polymer ?
#
loop_
_entity_poly.entity_id
_entity_poly.type
_entity_poly.pdbx_seq_one_letter_code
_entity_poly.pdbx_strand_id
1 'polypeptide(L)'
;MSARLTETAAKVKWGIIGSGGIARRRTIPEGFVPARNARLVAVWDASAPTNKEVANEFRAAAADSLEALLAADIDAVYVASPVQAHHDQVLACARAGKHLLCEKPLGRTVAEAEGMVEACKRAGVQFGTAFMMRFQTQHQAAAKLIQEGRLGKPVYGRAQLSCWYPPIANAWRQDPALGGGGSLIDMGSHCIDLLEMFFGPVKSVSCFTNRTVHAYPSEDSAVVLLRFANGALGTVDTFFCIPDDSSKNALELYGSHGSILASDTIGQGSQGVMTAYLPADEAGYQAQQGRATGSGFKIAPEPRNTYLAEIEAFSAALLEQKPNPLSSDIGLHSQKVMAACYESARTGRAIEL
;
A
#
# COMPACT_ATOMS: atom_id res chain seq x y z
N MET A 1 30.50 14.95 -37.98
CA MET A 1 29.30 14.94 -37.16
C MET A 1 29.14 13.54 -36.58
N SER A 2 29.58 13.35 -35.36
CA SER A 2 29.47 12.06 -34.67
C SER A 2 28.09 11.96 -34.06
N ALA A 3 27.26 11.05 -34.57
CA ALA A 3 25.99 10.69 -33.94
C ALA A 3 26.34 9.99 -32.60
N ARG A 4 26.09 10.67 -31.48
CA ARG A 4 26.06 10.04 -30.18
C ARG A 4 24.90 9.03 -30.22
N LEU A 5 25.22 7.76 -30.29
CA LEU A 5 24.29 6.68 -29.96
C LEU A 5 23.86 6.97 -28.51
N THR A 6 22.61 7.35 -28.31
CA THR A 6 22.01 7.42 -26.98
C THR A 6 21.98 5.99 -26.47
N GLU A 7 22.90 5.69 -25.56
CA GLU A 7 22.87 4.47 -24.74
C GLU A 7 21.45 4.38 -24.13
N THR A 8 20.65 3.42 -24.60
CA THR A 8 19.34 3.19 -24.00
C THR A 8 19.58 2.74 -22.56
N ALA A 9 19.23 3.58 -21.60
CA ALA A 9 19.36 3.29 -20.18
C ALA A 9 18.76 1.89 -19.89
N ALA A 10 19.47 1.10 -19.09
CA ALA A 10 19.04 -0.24 -18.72
C ALA A 10 17.65 -0.19 -18.07
N LYS A 11 16.76 -1.11 -18.47
CA LYS A 11 15.40 -1.22 -17.92
C LYS A 11 15.22 -2.61 -17.33
N VAL A 12 14.61 -2.67 -16.15
CA VAL A 12 14.14 -3.94 -15.57
C VAL A 12 13.03 -4.50 -16.44
N LYS A 13 13.15 -5.76 -16.80
CA LYS A 13 12.15 -6.52 -17.57
C LYS A 13 11.16 -7.16 -16.62
N TRP A 14 9.89 -6.79 -16.75
CA TRP A 14 8.84 -7.23 -15.84
C TRP A 14 7.88 -8.22 -16.47
N GLY A 15 7.52 -9.24 -15.69
CA GLY A 15 6.34 -10.07 -15.91
C GLY A 15 5.22 -9.67 -14.95
N ILE A 16 3.95 -9.96 -15.30
CA ILE A 16 2.80 -9.72 -14.44
C ILE A 16 2.00 -11.00 -14.27
N ILE A 17 1.67 -11.34 -13.03
CA ILE A 17 0.77 -12.42 -12.63
C ILE A 17 -0.53 -11.80 -12.14
N GLY A 18 -1.70 -12.24 -12.67
CA GLY A 18 -3.00 -11.64 -12.33
C GLY A 18 -3.21 -10.31 -13.04
N SER A 19 -3.13 -10.34 -14.36
CA SER A 19 -3.08 -9.12 -15.18
C SER A 19 -4.42 -8.37 -15.30
N GLY A 20 -5.56 -9.00 -14.93
CA GLY A 20 -6.90 -8.45 -15.18
C GLY A 20 -7.34 -7.35 -14.21
N GLY A 21 -7.14 -7.52 -12.92
CA GLY A 21 -7.69 -6.67 -11.86
C GLY A 21 -7.11 -5.24 -11.79
N ILE A 22 -6.44 -4.95 -10.68
CA ILE A 22 -5.77 -3.67 -10.46
C ILE A 22 -4.65 -3.43 -11.48
N ALA A 23 -3.98 -4.49 -11.92
CA ALA A 23 -2.93 -4.42 -12.91
C ALA A 23 -3.43 -3.76 -14.21
N ARG A 24 -4.53 -4.27 -14.82
CA ARG A 24 -5.10 -3.70 -16.06
C ARG A 24 -5.59 -2.29 -15.88
N ARG A 25 -6.31 -2.02 -14.76
CA ARG A 25 -6.97 -0.72 -14.57
C ARG A 25 -6.03 0.40 -14.19
N ARG A 26 -4.94 0.09 -13.47
CA ARG A 26 -4.07 1.10 -12.86
C ARG A 26 -2.58 0.84 -13.10
N THR A 27 -2.03 -0.29 -12.60
CA THR A 27 -0.57 -0.44 -12.50
C THR A 27 0.10 -0.54 -13.87
N ILE A 28 -0.53 -1.20 -14.87
CA ILE A 28 0.05 -1.26 -16.22
C ILE A 28 0.00 0.12 -16.89
N PRO A 29 -1.18 0.76 -17.10
CA PRO A 29 -1.26 2.00 -17.84
C PRO A 29 -0.60 3.18 -17.12
N GLU A 30 -0.63 3.22 -15.80
CA GLU A 30 -0.14 4.35 -15.02
C GLU A 30 1.26 4.14 -14.44
N GLY A 31 1.69 2.90 -14.26
CA GLY A 31 3.00 2.53 -13.71
C GLY A 31 3.96 2.06 -14.79
N PHE A 32 3.71 0.89 -15.38
CA PHE A 32 4.68 0.25 -16.30
C PHE A 32 4.83 0.99 -17.64
N VAL A 33 3.73 1.42 -18.26
CA VAL A 33 3.77 2.07 -19.60
C VAL A 33 4.60 3.36 -19.58
N PRO A 34 4.42 4.30 -18.63
CA PRO A 34 5.20 5.54 -18.58
C PRO A 34 6.58 5.38 -17.93
N ALA A 35 6.90 4.23 -17.32
CA ALA A 35 8.16 4.05 -16.58
C ALA A 35 9.40 4.17 -17.47
N ARG A 36 10.39 4.90 -16.98
CA ARG A 36 11.65 5.12 -17.71
C ARG A 36 12.64 3.96 -17.56
N ASN A 37 12.61 3.28 -16.41
CA ASN A 37 13.54 2.22 -16.01
C ASN A 37 12.88 0.84 -15.87
N ALA A 38 11.62 0.68 -16.30
CA ALA A 38 10.91 -0.58 -16.35
C ALA A 38 10.36 -0.85 -17.76
N ARG A 39 10.17 -2.12 -18.10
CA ARG A 39 9.52 -2.56 -19.34
C ARG A 39 8.66 -3.78 -19.05
N LEU A 40 7.39 -3.71 -19.39
CA LEU A 40 6.52 -4.88 -19.39
C LEU A 40 6.89 -5.80 -20.56
N VAL A 41 7.16 -7.06 -20.28
CA VAL A 41 7.57 -8.08 -21.29
C VAL A 41 6.44 -9.08 -21.51
N ALA A 42 5.90 -9.64 -20.44
CA ALA A 42 4.89 -10.69 -20.52
C ALA A 42 3.87 -10.57 -19.41
N VAL A 43 2.68 -11.12 -19.64
CA VAL A 43 1.60 -11.21 -18.66
C VAL A 43 1.08 -12.64 -18.61
N TRP A 44 0.58 -13.03 -17.45
CA TRP A 44 -0.18 -14.24 -17.25
C TRP A 44 -1.37 -13.99 -16.32
N ASP A 45 -2.53 -14.54 -16.70
CA ASP A 45 -3.75 -14.52 -15.92
C ASP A 45 -4.42 -15.90 -15.98
N ALA A 46 -5.06 -16.32 -14.89
CA ALA A 46 -5.79 -17.59 -14.83
C ALA A 46 -6.97 -17.64 -15.83
N SER A 47 -7.51 -16.48 -16.20
CA SER A 47 -8.49 -16.31 -17.26
C SER A 47 -7.77 -16.15 -18.60
N ALA A 48 -7.76 -17.18 -19.44
CA ALA A 48 -7.14 -17.13 -20.75
C ALA A 48 -7.67 -16.00 -21.67
N PRO A 49 -8.98 -15.67 -21.67
CA PRO A 49 -9.47 -14.49 -22.38
C PRO A 49 -8.86 -13.19 -21.86
N THR A 50 -8.87 -12.97 -20.54
CA THR A 50 -8.29 -11.79 -19.91
C THR A 50 -6.80 -11.68 -20.22
N ASN A 51 -6.06 -12.80 -20.15
CA ASN A 51 -4.62 -12.85 -20.46
C ASN A 51 -4.34 -12.33 -21.87
N LYS A 52 -5.07 -12.83 -22.87
CA LYS A 52 -4.92 -12.41 -24.28
C LYS A 52 -5.31 -10.94 -24.50
N GLU A 53 -6.41 -10.50 -23.90
CA GLU A 53 -6.86 -9.12 -24.00
C GLU A 53 -5.81 -8.15 -23.45
N VAL A 54 -5.30 -8.39 -22.24
CA VAL A 54 -4.32 -7.53 -21.59
C VAL A 54 -2.99 -7.53 -22.35
N ALA A 55 -2.54 -8.70 -22.79
CA ALA A 55 -1.33 -8.81 -23.61
C ALA A 55 -1.42 -7.97 -24.89
N ASN A 56 -2.55 -8.04 -25.60
CA ASN A 56 -2.79 -7.26 -26.81
C ASN A 56 -2.89 -5.76 -26.52
N GLU A 57 -3.63 -5.37 -25.48
CA GLU A 57 -3.85 -3.98 -25.09
C GLU A 57 -2.53 -3.26 -24.78
N PHE A 58 -1.63 -3.93 -24.06
CA PHE A 58 -0.37 -3.34 -23.61
C PHE A 58 0.87 -3.82 -24.39
N ARG A 59 0.68 -4.55 -25.48
CA ARG A 59 1.77 -5.04 -26.36
C ARG A 59 2.80 -5.88 -25.60
N ALA A 60 2.33 -6.72 -24.67
CA ALA A 60 3.12 -7.69 -23.94
C ALA A 60 2.92 -9.09 -24.53
N ALA A 61 3.80 -10.04 -24.22
CA ALA A 61 3.58 -11.43 -24.54
C ALA A 61 2.52 -12.05 -23.60
N ALA A 62 1.57 -12.80 -24.15
CA ALA A 62 0.67 -13.63 -23.34
C ALA A 62 1.37 -14.96 -23.05
N ALA A 63 1.72 -15.20 -21.78
CA ALA A 63 2.26 -16.50 -21.39
C ALA A 63 1.13 -17.53 -21.23
N ASP A 64 1.34 -18.76 -21.69
CA ASP A 64 0.33 -19.82 -21.65
C ASP A 64 0.17 -20.42 -20.24
N SER A 65 1.18 -20.30 -19.40
CA SER A 65 1.17 -20.76 -18.00
C SER A 65 2.05 -19.90 -17.12
N LEU A 66 1.92 -20.06 -15.80
CA LEU A 66 2.81 -19.43 -14.83
C LEU A 66 4.27 -19.80 -15.08
N GLU A 67 4.54 -21.07 -15.37
CA GLU A 67 5.88 -21.59 -15.66
C GLU A 67 6.44 -20.95 -16.93
N ALA A 68 5.62 -20.79 -17.98
CA ALA A 68 6.02 -20.12 -19.22
C ALA A 68 6.36 -18.64 -18.97
N LEU A 69 5.59 -17.93 -18.12
CA LEU A 69 5.93 -16.57 -17.70
C LEU A 69 7.28 -16.51 -16.98
N LEU A 70 7.50 -17.41 -16.03
CA LEU A 70 8.73 -17.45 -15.24
C LEU A 70 9.96 -17.86 -16.03
N ALA A 71 9.78 -18.63 -17.11
CA ALA A 71 10.84 -19.00 -18.05
C ALA A 71 11.15 -17.88 -19.08
N ALA A 72 10.32 -16.87 -19.20
CA ALA A 72 10.54 -15.74 -20.10
C ALA A 72 11.76 -14.90 -19.67
N ASP A 73 12.26 -14.09 -20.59
CA ASP A 73 13.37 -13.14 -20.35
C ASP A 73 12.87 -11.93 -19.54
N ILE A 74 12.61 -12.18 -18.25
CA ILE A 74 12.18 -11.19 -17.27
C ILE A 74 13.09 -11.22 -16.04
N ASP A 75 13.28 -10.05 -15.41
CA ASP A 75 14.09 -9.88 -14.21
C ASP A 75 13.21 -9.90 -12.94
N ALA A 76 12.02 -9.35 -13.04
CA ALA A 76 11.11 -9.16 -11.91
C ALA A 76 9.65 -9.49 -12.29
N VAL A 77 8.85 -9.79 -11.27
CA VAL A 77 7.43 -10.12 -11.41
C VAL A 77 6.59 -9.23 -10.49
N TYR A 78 5.54 -8.64 -11.05
CA TYR A 78 4.47 -8.00 -10.27
C TYR A 78 3.33 -8.99 -10.08
N VAL A 79 3.00 -9.31 -8.82
CA VAL A 79 1.95 -10.24 -8.46
C VAL A 79 0.72 -9.44 -8.03
N ALA A 80 -0.36 -9.51 -8.82
CA ALA A 80 -1.61 -8.77 -8.63
C ALA A 80 -2.87 -9.66 -8.76
N SER A 81 -2.71 -10.94 -8.58
CA SER A 81 -3.79 -11.91 -8.49
C SER A 81 -4.63 -11.71 -7.21
N PRO A 82 -5.76 -12.40 -7.03
CA PRO A 82 -6.43 -12.48 -5.74
C PRO A 82 -5.51 -13.06 -4.65
N VAL A 83 -5.63 -12.56 -3.41
CA VAL A 83 -4.70 -12.83 -2.31
C VAL A 83 -4.50 -14.32 -1.98
N GLN A 84 -5.53 -15.16 -2.19
CA GLN A 84 -5.41 -16.59 -1.96
C GLN A 84 -4.39 -17.30 -2.87
N ALA A 85 -3.97 -16.65 -3.96
CA ALA A 85 -2.98 -17.20 -4.88
C ALA A 85 -1.56 -16.64 -4.64
N HIS A 86 -1.42 -15.57 -3.86
CA HIS A 86 -0.14 -14.87 -3.66
C HIS A 86 0.95 -15.81 -3.15
N HIS A 87 0.65 -16.59 -2.10
CA HIS A 87 1.63 -17.46 -1.45
C HIS A 87 2.32 -18.39 -2.47
N ASP A 88 1.55 -19.20 -3.20
CA ASP A 88 2.12 -20.19 -4.12
C ASP A 88 2.82 -19.54 -5.30
N GLN A 89 2.29 -18.41 -5.79
CA GLN A 89 2.88 -17.66 -6.89
C GLN A 89 4.20 -17.00 -6.48
N VAL A 90 4.30 -16.41 -5.30
CA VAL A 90 5.54 -15.83 -4.77
C VAL A 90 6.59 -16.91 -4.57
N LEU A 91 6.22 -18.08 -4.03
CA LEU A 91 7.14 -19.20 -3.88
C LEU A 91 7.65 -19.70 -5.25
N ALA A 92 6.79 -19.74 -6.27
CA ALA A 92 7.20 -20.11 -7.62
C ALA A 92 8.18 -19.10 -8.22
N CYS A 93 7.92 -17.80 -8.08
CA CYS A 93 8.81 -16.73 -8.52
C CYS A 93 10.18 -16.80 -7.81
N ALA A 94 10.19 -17.01 -6.49
CA ALA A 94 11.41 -17.14 -5.71
C ALA A 94 12.26 -18.33 -6.18
N ARG A 95 11.63 -19.50 -6.42
CA ARG A 95 12.32 -20.68 -6.98
C ARG A 95 12.90 -20.42 -8.39
N ALA A 96 12.24 -19.58 -9.18
CA ALA A 96 12.71 -19.16 -10.50
C ALA A 96 13.75 -18.03 -10.46
N GLY A 97 14.16 -17.58 -9.27
CA GLY A 97 15.16 -16.52 -9.09
C GLY A 97 14.69 -15.14 -9.54
N LYS A 98 13.36 -14.90 -9.59
CA LYS A 98 12.81 -13.61 -10.01
C LYS A 98 12.61 -12.69 -8.82
N HIS A 99 12.99 -11.41 -8.94
CA HIS A 99 12.61 -10.38 -7.99
C HIS A 99 11.10 -10.14 -8.01
N LEU A 100 10.52 -9.67 -6.89
CA LEU A 100 9.07 -9.59 -6.77
C LEU A 100 8.59 -8.28 -6.14
N LEU A 101 7.50 -7.77 -6.69
CA LEU A 101 6.62 -6.78 -6.04
C LEU A 101 5.22 -7.41 -5.99
N CYS A 102 4.71 -7.67 -4.79
CA CYS A 102 3.41 -8.30 -4.60
C CYS A 102 2.40 -7.31 -4.04
N GLU A 103 1.17 -7.35 -4.56
CA GLU A 103 0.05 -6.59 -4.01
C GLU A 103 -0.20 -6.93 -2.53
N LYS A 104 -0.71 -5.95 -1.84
CA LYS A 104 -1.21 -6.10 -0.47
C LYS A 104 -2.64 -6.71 -0.48
N PRO A 105 -3.06 -7.41 0.59
CA PRO A 105 -2.21 -7.96 1.63
C PRO A 105 -1.31 -9.06 1.08
N LEU A 106 -0.16 -9.32 1.73
CA LEU A 106 0.76 -10.37 1.24
C LEU A 106 0.10 -11.72 1.18
N GLY A 107 -0.62 -12.11 2.22
CA GLY A 107 -1.33 -13.38 2.33
C GLY A 107 -2.62 -13.24 3.14
N ARG A 108 -3.34 -14.33 3.28
CA ARG A 108 -4.54 -14.42 4.14
C ARG A 108 -4.15 -14.60 5.62
N THR A 109 -2.96 -15.13 5.87
CA THR A 109 -2.46 -15.42 7.21
C THR A 109 -1.02 -14.93 7.38
N VAL A 110 -0.61 -14.76 8.65
CA VAL A 110 0.79 -14.43 8.98
C VAL A 110 1.72 -15.54 8.51
N ALA A 111 1.35 -16.81 8.66
CA ALA A 111 2.18 -17.94 8.24
C ALA A 111 2.43 -17.96 6.72
N GLU A 112 1.42 -17.63 5.89
CA GLU A 112 1.61 -17.46 4.45
C GLU A 112 2.64 -16.35 4.16
N ALA A 113 2.48 -15.17 4.79
CA ALA A 113 3.39 -14.04 4.58
C ALA A 113 4.83 -14.36 5.06
N GLU A 114 4.99 -15.01 6.20
CA GLU A 114 6.30 -15.47 6.71
C GLU A 114 6.96 -16.45 5.75
N GLY A 115 6.20 -17.42 5.23
CA GLY A 115 6.68 -18.39 4.25
C GLY A 115 7.17 -17.72 2.95
N MET A 116 6.46 -16.70 2.47
CA MET A 116 6.83 -15.92 1.28
C MET A 116 8.14 -15.15 1.52
N VAL A 117 8.23 -14.42 2.62
CA VAL A 117 9.42 -13.63 2.97
C VAL A 117 10.64 -14.52 3.11
N GLU A 118 10.51 -15.64 3.82
CA GLU A 118 11.60 -16.58 4.03
C GLU A 118 12.05 -17.27 2.72
N ALA A 119 11.11 -17.63 1.84
CA ALA A 119 11.43 -18.21 0.54
C ALA A 119 12.23 -17.22 -0.34
N CYS A 120 11.83 -15.96 -0.38
CA CYS A 120 12.53 -14.93 -1.13
C CYS A 120 13.93 -14.63 -0.55
N LYS A 121 14.06 -14.56 0.77
CA LYS A 121 15.35 -14.42 1.45
C LYS A 121 16.31 -15.58 1.11
N ARG A 122 15.82 -16.83 1.17
CA ARG A 122 16.65 -18.00 0.79
C ARG A 122 17.05 -18.00 -0.67
N ALA A 123 16.17 -17.53 -1.56
CA ALA A 123 16.48 -17.43 -2.99
C ALA A 123 17.40 -16.25 -3.34
N GLY A 124 17.69 -15.34 -2.41
CA GLY A 124 18.49 -14.14 -2.65
C GLY A 124 17.81 -13.12 -3.57
N VAL A 125 16.49 -13.15 -3.67
CA VAL A 125 15.72 -12.20 -4.49
C VAL A 125 15.16 -11.08 -3.66
N GLN A 126 15.06 -9.88 -4.25
CA GLN A 126 14.36 -8.78 -3.60
C GLN A 126 12.85 -9.02 -3.66
N PHE A 127 12.20 -8.82 -2.55
CA PHE A 127 10.77 -8.94 -2.40
C PHE A 127 10.20 -7.67 -1.75
N GLY A 128 9.21 -7.06 -2.41
CA GLY A 128 8.52 -5.85 -1.96
C GLY A 128 7.02 -6.07 -1.88
N THR A 129 6.37 -5.24 -1.05
CA THR A 129 4.91 -5.16 -0.92
C THR A 129 4.42 -3.87 -1.53
N ALA A 130 3.42 -3.93 -2.41
CA ALA A 130 2.92 -2.80 -3.18
C ALA A 130 2.06 -1.85 -2.30
N PHE A 131 2.72 -1.03 -1.50
CA PHE A 131 2.12 0.06 -0.74
C PHE A 131 2.30 1.40 -1.47
N MET A 132 1.64 1.54 -2.59
CA MET A 132 1.82 2.68 -3.51
C MET A 132 1.52 4.04 -2.86
N MET A 133 0.70 4.11 -1.80
CA MET A 133 0.37 5.36 -1.11
C MET A 133 1.58 6.00 -0.41
N ARG A 134 2.64 5.24 -0.12
CA ARG A 134 3.92 5.77 0.38
C ARG A 134 4.60 6.72 -0.62
N PHE A 135 4.26 6.61 -1.91
CA PHE A 135 4.81 7.44 -2.99
C PHE A 135 3.95 8.66 -3.34
N GLN A 136 2.83 8.87 -2.66
CA GLN A 136 2.07 10.09 -2.80
C GLN A 136 2.94 11.28 -2.31
N THR A 137 3.13 12.27 -3.18
CA THR A 137 4.15 13.31 -2.95
C THR A 137 3.88 14.17 -1.73
N GLN A 138 2.60 14.38 -1.37
CA GLN A 138 2.24 15.07 -0.12
C GLN A 138 2.58 14.22 1.11
N HIS A 139 2.38 12.89 1.07
CA HIS A 139 2.78 11.99 2.16
C HIS A 139 4.30 12.00 2.36
N GLN A 140 5.07 11.98 1.28
CA GLN A 140 6.53 12.08 1.35
C GLN A 140 6.99 13.43 1.91
N ALA A 141 6.36 14.53 1.51
CA ALA A 141 6.65 15.86 2.04
C ALA A 141 6.30 15.96 3.55
N ALA A 142 5.16 15.39 3.97
CA ALA A 142 4.80 15.32 5.38
C ALA A 142 5.79 14.47 6.19
N ALA A 143 6.19 13.31 5.69
CA ALA A 143 7.19 12.46 6.32
C ALA A 143 8.54 13.18 6.49
N LYS A 144 8.95 13.96 5.49
CA LYS A 144 10.16 14.79 5.57
C LYS A 144 10.05 15.83 6.69
N LEU A 145 8.93 16.56 6.79
CA LEU A 145 8.71 17.53 7.87
C LEU A 145 8.78 16.87 9.27
N ILE A 146 8.23 15.66 9.39
CA ILE A 146 8.28 14.89 10.64
C ILE A 146 9.72 14.47 10.96
N GLN A 147 10.47 13.96 9.98
CA GLN A 147 11.88 13.57 10.13
C GLN A 147 12.79 14.76 10.48
N GLU A 148 12.46 15.95 9.97
CA GLU A 148 13.14 17.21 10.32
C GLU A 148 12.75 17.73 11.72
N GLY A 149 11.91 17.00 12.46
CA GLY A 149 11.45 17.37 13.81
C GLY A 149 10.43 18.51 13.85
N ARG A 150 9.92 18.96 12.70
CA ARG A 150 8.99 20.11 12.59
C ARG A 150 7.66 19.86 13.29
N LEU A 151 7.19 18.62 13.32
CA LEU A 151 5.97 18.23 14.05
C LEU A 151 6.22 18.12 15.58
N GLY A 152 7.46 18.09 16.00
CA GLY A 152 7.86 17.77 17.37
C GLY A 152 7.68 16.28 17.67
N LYS A 153 7.42 15.95 18.94
CA LYS A 153 7.16 14.57 19.37
C LYS A 153 5.80 14.11 18.82
N PRO A 154 5.72 13.01 18.06
CA PRO A 154 4.45 12.44 17.61
C PRO A 154 3.51 12.14 18.79
N VAL A 155 2.26 12.51 18.68
CA VAL A 155 1.24 12.37 19.74
C VAL A 155 0.09 11.49 19.28
N TYR A 156 -0.52 11.83 18.12
CA TYR A 156 -1.69 11.14 17.63
C TYR A 156 -1.78 11.19 16.09
N GLY A 157 -2.18 10.06 15.48
CA GLY A 157 -2.47 9.95 14.06
C GLY A 157 -3.83 9.35 13.78
N ARG A 158 -4.54 9.86 12.77
CA ARG A 158 -5.77 9.28 12.27
C ARG A 158 -5.69 9.07 10.76
N ALA A 159 -6.14 7.91 10.30
CA ALA A 159 -6.30 7.64 8.89
C ALA A 159 -7.66 6.99 8.63
N GLN A 160 -8.41 7.54 7.68
CA GLN A 160 -9.71 7.05 7.25
C GLN A 160 -9.71 6.81 5.75
N LEU A 161 -10.19 5.61 5.34
CA LEU A 161 -10.41 5.27 3.94
C LEU A 161 -11.72 4.50 3.83
N SER A 162 -12.61 4.98 2.97
CA SER A 162 -13.95 4.41 2.77
C SER A 162 -14.29 4.32 1.29
N CYS A 163 -15.13 3.37 0.94
CA CYS A 163 -15.75 3.30 -0.38
C CYS A 163 -17.11 2.58 -0.30
N TRP A 164 -17.92 2.76 -1.33
CA TRP A 164 -19.11 1.97 -1.50
C TRP A 164 -18.78 0.65 -2.21
N TYR A 165 -18.86 -0.47 -1.48
CA TYR A 165 -18.55 -1.80 -2.02
C TYR A 165 -19.73 -2.75 -1.84
N PRO A 166 -20.79 -2.64 -2.68
CA PRO A 166 -22.01 -3.43 -2.57
C PRO A 166 -21.74 -4.91 -2.89
N PRO A 167 -22.72 -5.80 -2.64
CA PRO A 167 -22.61 -7.20 -3.04
C PRO A 167 -22.28 -7.36 -4.53
N ILE A 168 -21.19 -8.05 -4.83
CA ILE A 168 -20.67 -8.32 -6.18
C ILE A 168 -20.44 -9.82 -6.31
N ALA A 169 -20.99 -10.44 -7.34
CA ALA A 169 -20.82 -11.87 -7.56
C ALA A 169 -19.32 -12.24 -7.69
N ASN A 170 -18.91 -13.26 -6.96
CA ASN A 170 -17.54 -13.78 -6.94
C ASN A 170 -16.45 -12.77 -6.48
N ALA A 171 -16.83 -11.72 -5.77
CA ALA A 171 -15.89 -10.78 -5.19
C ALA A 171 -15.17 -11.40 -3.98
N TRP A 172 -13.91 -11.79 -4.18
CA TRP A 172 -13.08 -12.45 -3.14
C TRP A 172 -12.94 -11.63 -1.85
N ARG A 173 -13.02 -10.29 -1.91
CA ARG A 173 -12.98 -9.40 -0.72
C ARG A 173 -14.22 -9.53 0.16
N GLN A 174 -15.30 -10.12 -0.35
CA GLN A 174 -16.57 -10.31 0.38
C GLN A 174 -16.64 -11.68 1.08
N ASP A 175 -15.64 -12.53 0.87
CA ASP A 175 -15.48 -13.83 1.51
C ASP A 175 -14.16 -13.88 2.31
N PRO A 176 -14.22 -13.94 3.66
CA PRO A 176 -13.02 -13.97 4.48
C PRO A 176 -12.12 -15.20 4.21
N ALA A 177 -12.69 -16.31 3.74
CA ALA A 177 -11.91 -17.50 3.39
C ALA A 177 -11.02 -17.27 2.16
N LEU A 178 -11.42 -16.37 1.26
CA LEU A 178 -10.69 -16.01 0.06
C LEU A 178 -9.82 -14.76 0.26
N GLY A 179 -10.37 -13.73 0.91
CA GLY A 179 -9.77 -12.41 1.06
C GLY A 179 -9.00 -12.19 2.37
N GLY A 180 -9.23 -13.03 3.37
CA GLY A 180 -8.71 -12.83 4.72
C GLY A 180 -9.53 -11.86 5.57
N GLY A 181 -10.48 -11.14 4.98
CA GLY A 181 -11.36 -10.15 5.62
C GLY A 181 -11.97 -9.18 4.61
N GLY A 182 -12.54 -8.07 5.09
CA GLY A 182 -13.25 -7.06 4.31
C GLY A 182 -12.58 -5.70 4.28
N SER A 183 -13.27 -4.66 4.75
CA SER A 183 -12.80 -3.28 4.70
C SER A 183 -11.49 -3.05 5.46
N LEU A 184 -11.29 -3.75 6.57
CA LEU A 184 -10.11 -3.63 7.39
C LEU A 184 -8.86 -4.10 6.65
N ILE A 185 -8.85 -5.33 6.14
CA ILE A 185 -7.66 -5.88 5.49
C ILE A 185 -7.39 -5.20 4.13
N ASP A 186 -8.42 -4.80 3.40
CA ASP A 186 -8.24 -4.16 2.10
C ASP A 186 -7.81 -2.69 2.23
N MET A 187 -8.52 -1.90 3.00
CA MET A 187 -8.27 -0.46 3.14
C MET A 187 -7.48 -0.11 4.41
N GLY A 188 -7.76 -0.80 5.51
CA GLY A 188 -7.07 -0.56 6.78
C GLY A 188 -5.58 -0.85 6.72
N SER A 189 -5.14 -1.83 5.91
CA SER A 189 -3.73 -2.09 5.68
C SER A 189 -2.99 -0.87 5.11
N HIS A 190 -3.59 -0.14 4.18
CA HIS A 190 -3.03 1.11 3.66
C HIS A 190 -2.97 2.22 4.71
N CYS A 191 -4.05 2.37 5.50
CA CYS A 191 -4.12 3.39 6.55
C CYS A 191 -3.07 3.15 7.63
N ILE A 192 -2.91 1.90 8.08
CA ILE A 192 -1.92 1.53 9.08
C ILE A 192 -0.51 1.71 8.53
N ASP A 193 -0.25 1.25 7.30
CA ASP A 193 1.04 1.43 6.64
C ASP A 193 1.45 2.91 6.54
N LEU A 194 0.52 3.80 6.21
CA LEU A 194 0.79 5.24 6.21
C LEU A 194 1.09 5.78 7.60
N LEU A 195 0.32 5.41 8.62
CA LEU A 195 0.59 5.86 9.98
C LEU A 195 1.94 5.33 10.49
N GLU A 196 2.32 4.10 10.13
CA GLU A 196 3.64 3.55 10.45
C GLU A 196 4.78 4.28 9.69
N MET A 197 4.54 4.72 8.47
CA MET A 197 5.49 5.56 7.73
C MET A 197 5.81 6.87 8.47
N PHE A 198 4.83 7.43 9.18
CA PHE A 198 4.98 8.69 9.90
C PHE A 198 5.46 8.52 11.35
N PHE A 199 4.98 7.50 12.05
CA PHE A 199 5.16 7.36 13.49
C PHE A 199 5.97 6.14 13.92
N GLY A 200 6.37 5.29 12.97
CA GLY A 200 7.08 4.05 13.25
C GLY A 200 6.12 2.89 13.58
N PRO A 201 6.65 1.73 13.97
CA PRO A 201 5.88 0.51 14.06
C PRO A 201 4.79 0.54 15.13
N VAL A 202 3.65 -0.05 14.82
CA VAL A 202 2.57 -0.34 15.78
C VAL A 202 3.06 -1.38 16.78
N LYS A 203 2.76 -1.15 18.05
CA LYS A 203 3.10 -2.04 19.18
C LYS A 203 1.90 -2.80 19.71
N SER A 204 0.71 -2.15 19.75
CA SER A 204 -0.52 -2.81 20.20
C SER A 204 -1.75 -2.23 19.52
N VAL A 205 -2.80 -3.04 19.44
CA VAL A 205 -4.07 -2.69 18.79
C VAL A 205 -5.27 -3.05 19.66
N SER A 206 -6.36 -2.27 19.48
CA SER A 206 -7.72 -2.65 19.92
C SER A 206 -8.67 -2.38 18.77
N CYS A 207 -9.52 -3.34 18.42
CA CYS A 207 -10.29 -3.29 17.19
C CYS A 207 -11.74 -3.73 17.40
N PHE A 208 -12.64 -3.06 16.68
CA PHE A 208 -14.03 -3.47 16.47
C PHE A 208 -14.30 -3.61 14.98
N THR A 209 -14.96 -4.69 14.60
CA THR A 209 -15.45 -4.92 13.24
C THR A 209 -16.93 -5.26 13.26
N ASN A 210 -17.65 -4.88 12.20
CA ASN A 210 -19.07 -5.21 12.09
C ASN A 210 -19.48 -5.35 10.61
N ARG A 211 -20.65 -5.94 10.39
CA ARG A 211 -21.42 -5.94 9.15
C ARG A 211 -22.65 -5.08 9.36
N THR A 212 -22.53 -3.80 9.05
CA THR A 212 -23.55 -2.82 9.40
C THR A 212 -24.62 -2.68 8.32
N VAL A 213 -24.24 -2.78 7.06
CA VAL A 213 -25.10 -2.52 5.90
C VAL A 213 -25.17 -3.74 4.98
N HIS A 214 -24.05 -4.35 4.66
CA HIS A 214 -23.99 -5.41 3.67
C HIS A 214 -24.15 -6.81 4.29
N ALA A 215 -24.78 -7.72 3.55
CA ALA A 215 -25.07 -9.07 4.03
C ALA A 215 -23.97 -10.11 3.70
N TYR A 216 -22.92 -9.73 2.97
CA TYR A 216 -21.82 -10.66 2.68
C TYR A 216 -20.99 -11.01 3.94
N PRO A 217 -20.24 -12.14 3.94
CA PRO A 217 -19.56 -12.64 5.15
C PRO A 217 -18.49 -11.74 5.75
N SER A 218 -17.75 -10.97 4.93
CA SER A 218 -16.70 -10.05 5.40
C SER A 218 -17.28 -8.83 6.11
N GLU A 219 -16.51 -8.23 7.01
CA GLU A 219 -16.88 -6.96 7.64
C GLU A 219 -16.91 -5.81 6.63
N ASP A 220 -17.93 -4.96 6.74
CA ASP A 220 -18.04 -3.73 5.98
C ASP A 220 -17.63 -2.49 6.76
N SER A 221 -17.34 -2.65 8.05
CA SER A 221 -17.02 -1.58 8.98
C SER A 221 -15.95 -2.02 9.96
N ALA A 222 -14.90 -1.20 10.15
CA ALA A 222 -13.88 -1.45 11.15
C ALA A 222 -13.37 -0.14 11.76
N VAL A 223 -13.10 -0.17 13.07
CA VAL A 223 -12.43 0.91 13.81
C VAL A 223 -11.32 0.30 14.64
N VAL A 224 -10.11 0.83 14.52
CA VAL A 224 -8.90 0.36 15.19
C VAL A 224 -8.30 1.48 16.02
N LEU A 225 -7.95 1.19 17.26
CA LEU A 225 -7.09 2.00 18.11
C LEU A 225 -5.67 1.42 18.06
N LEU A 226 -4.69 2.29 17.88
CA LEU A 226 -3.28 1.93 17.74
C LEU A 226 -2.46 2.56 18.86
N ARG A 227 -1.42 1.84 19.30
CA ARG A 227 -0.31 2.37 20.07
C ARG A 227 0.98 2.07 19.33
N PHE A 228 1.75 3.10 19.04
CA PHE A 228 3.04 2.99 18.37
C PHE A 228 4.18 2.74 19.36
N ALA A 229 5.29 2.20 18.88
CA ALA A 229 6.46 1.89 19.72
C ALA A 229 7.05 3.15 20.40
N ASN A 230 6.91 4.33 19.79
CA ASN A 230 7.35 5.62 20.36
C ASN A 230 6.37 6.21 21.39
N GLY A 231 5.24 5.53 21.67
CA GLY A 231 4.22 5.94 22.62
C GLY A 231 3.10 6.81 22.03
N ALA A 232 3.17 7.22 20.76
CA ALA A 232 2.06 7.89 20.08
C ALA A 232 0.85 6.94 19.99
N LEU A 233 -0.34 7.54 19.88
CA LEU A 233 -1.60 6.83 19.68
C LEU A 233 -2.11 7.05 18.25
N GLY A 234 -3.02 6.20 17.81
CA GLY A 234 -3.66 6.37 16.50
C GLY A 234 -5.03 5.75 16.41
N THR A 235 -5.76 6.15 15.38
CA THR A 235 -7.01 5.51 14.96
C THR A 235 -7.01 5.27 13.46
N VAL A 236 -7.58 4.12 13.08
CA VAL A 236 -7.90 3.81 11.70
C VAL A 236 -9.37 3.43 11.64
N ASP A 237 -10.09 4.03 10.70
CA ASP A 237 -11.49 3.68 10.44
C ASP A 237 -11.71 3.43 8.94
N THR A 238 -12.35 2.28 8.63
CA THR A 238 -12.57 1.84 7.26
C THR A 238 -13.97 1.31 7.03
N PHE A 239 -14.59 1.70 5.91
CA PHE A 239 -15.97 1.37 5.63
C PHE A 239 -16.17 1.02 4.15
N PHE A 240 -16.75 -0.15 3.88
CA PHE A 240 -17.27 -0.55 2.57
C PHE A 240 -18.73 -0.15 2.35
N CYS A 241 -19.31 0.54 3.32
CA CYS A 241 -20.73 0.84 3.40
C CYS A 241 -21.07 2.34 3.45
N ILE A 242 -20.07 3.22 3.19
CA ILE A 242 -20.29 4.66 3.04
C ILE A 242 -20.17 5.00 1.55
N PRO A 243 -21.19 5.65 0.94
CA PRO A 243 -21.15 6.06 -0.47
C PRO A 243 -19.95 6.97 -0.78
N ASP A 244 -19.31 6.77 -1.94
CA ASP A 244 -18.11 7.49 -2.35
C ASP A 244 -18.29 9.01 -2.32
N ASP A 245 -19.42 9.52 -2.79
CA ASP A 245 -19.74 10.96 -2.80
C ASP A 245 -19.88 11.57 -1.40
N SER A 246 -20.11 10.73 -0.38
CA SER A 246 -20.28 11.14 1.02
C SER A 246 -19.06 10.86 1.88
N SER A 247 -18.10 10.13 1.35
CA SER A 247 -16.87 9.76 2.05
C SER A 247 -15.81 10.83 1.83
N LYS A 248 -15.15 11.23 2.92
CA LYS A 248 -13.98 12.11 2.86
C LYS A 248 -12.82 11.40 3.53
N ASN A 249 -11.95 10.82 2.72
CA ASN A 249 -10.77 10.15 3.22
C ASN A 249 -9.87 11.16 3.95
N ALA A 250 -9.56 10.89 5.20
CA ALA A 250 -8.86 11.81 6.08
C ALA A 250 -7.51 11.25 6.54
N LEU A 251 -6.50 12.12 6.60
CA LEU A 251 -5.24 11.86 7.26
C LEU A 251 -4.92 13.03 8.19
N GLU A 252 -4.78 12.74 9.48
CA GLU A 252 -4.51 13.73 10.51
C GLU A 252 -3.31 13.29 11.34
N LEU A 253 -2.31 14.16 11.44
CA LEU A 253 -1.07 13.90 12.18
C LEU A 253 -0.86 15.03 13.17
N TYR A 254 -0.79 14.70 14.46
CA TYR A 254 -0.62 15.64 15.56
C TYR A 254 0.67 15.35 16.32
N GLY A 255 1.42 16.38 16.60
CA GLY A 255 2.62 16.31 17.42
C GLY A 255 2.65 17.44 18.44
N SER A 256 3.71 17.48 19.26
CA SER A 256 3.88 18.48 20.31
C SER A 256 4.06 19.90 19.76
N HIS A 257 4.42 20.07 18.49
CA HIS A 257 4.65 21.38 17.85
C HIS A 257 3.65 21.69 16.75
N GLY A 258 2.50 21.00 16.66
CA GLY A 258 1.46 21.33 15.70
C GLY A 258 0.79 20.12 15.06
N SER A 259 0.25 20.33 13.85
CA SER A 259 -0.48 19.27 13.12
C SER A 259 -0.29 19.38 11.61
N ILE A 260 -0.50 18.25 10.94
CA ILE A 260 -0.63 18.14 9.49
C ILE A 260 -1.98 17.48 9.22
N LEU A 261 -2.85 18.19 8.50
CA LEU A 261 -4.22 17.74 8.24
C LEU A 261 -4.42 17.61 6.74
N ALA A 262 -4.96 16.46 6.30
CA ALA A 262 -5.22 16.20 4.90
C ALA A 262 -6.58 15.56 4.66
N SER A 263 -7.18 15.88 3.51
CA SER A 263 -8.36 15.22 2.97
C SER A 263 -8.10 14.77 1.55
N ASP A 264 -8.66 13.61 1.21
CA ASP A 264 -8.61 13.00 -0.12
C ASP A 264 -7.20 12.70 -0.66
N THR A 265 -6.20 12.60 0.25
CA THR A 265 -4.83 12.19 -0.09
C THR A 265 -4.61 10.69 0.03
N ILE A 266 -5.49 9.97 0.75
CA ILE A 266 -5.49 8.50 0.84
C ILE A 266 -6.40 7.97 -0.27
N GLY A 267 -5.88 7.11 -1.13
CA GLY A 267 -6.62 6.53 -2.24
C GLY A 267 -5.73 6.22 -3.44
N GLN A 268 -6.35 5.95 -4.58
CA GLN A 268 -5.65 5.56 -5.81
C GLN A 268 -5.18 6.77 -6.66
N GLY A 269 -5.54 7.98 -6.27
CA GLY A 269 -5.17 9.22 -6.96
C GLY A 269 -3.95 9.89 -6.35
N SER A 270 -3.43 10.91 -7.05
CA SER A 270 -2.37 11.79 -6.57
C SER A 270 -2.90 13.16 -6.14
N GLN A 271 -4.19 13.25 -5.85
CA GLN A 271 -4.91 14.49 -5.51
C GLN A 271 -5.13 14.60 -4.00
N GLY A 272 -5.84 15.62 -3.61
CA GLY A 272 -6.19 15.92 -2.23
C GLY A 272 -5.55 17.21 -1.73
N VAL A 273 -5.94 17.62 -0.54
CA VAL A 273 -5.44 18.85 0.11
C VAL A 273 -4.75 18.49 1.41
N MET A 274 -3.53 18.99 1.60
CA MET A 274 -2.77 18.83 2.85
C MET A 274 -2.29 20.18 3.35
N THR A 275 -2.50 20.46 4.62
CA THR A 275 -2.10 21.70 5.27
C THR A 275 -1.35 21.41 6.56
N ALA A 276 -0.20 22.04 6.75
CA ALA A 276 0.57 21.97 7.97
C ALA A 276 0.36 23.23 8.82
N TYR A 277 0.10 23.02 10.09
CA TYR A 277 -0.04 24.05 11.13
C TYR A 277 1.11 23.86 12.13
N LEU A 278 2.26 24.41 11.79
CA LEU A 278 3.53 24.23 12.52
C LEU A 278 4.01 25.63 12.95
N PRO A 279 3.60 26.12 14.13
CA PRO A 279 4.02 27.44 14.65
C PRO A 279 5.55 27.47 14.84
N ALA A 280 6.13 28.66 14.70
CA ALA A 280 7.56 28.86 14.86
C ALA A 280 8.02 28.78 16.33
N ASP A 281 7.13 29.19 17.24
CA ASP A 281 7.39 29.27 18.67
C ASP A 281 6.63 28.20 19.46
N GLU A 282 7.17 27.76 20.58
CA GLU A 282 6.49 26.88 21.51
C GLU A 282 5.23 27.56 22.09
N ALA A 283 4.10 26.86 22.03
CA ALA A 283 2.86 27.36 22.57
C ALA A 283 2.90 27.37 24.11
N GLY A 284 2.80 28.56 24.71
CA GLY A 284 2.58 28.72 26.15
C GLY A 284 1.15 28.36 26.53
N TYR A 285 0.91 28.12 27.82
CA TYR A 285 -0.43 27.91 28.33
C TYR A 285 -1.26 29.20 28.27
N GLN A 286 -2.42 29.11 27.65
CA GLN A 286 -3.40 30.20 27.58
C GLN A 286 -4.69 29.80 28.31
N ALA A 287 -4.92 30.40 29.46
CA ALA A 287 -6.08 30.08 30.31
C ALA A 287 -7.43 30.31 29.60
N GLN A 288 -7.50 31.26 28.67
CA GLN A 288 -8.69 31.57 27.88
C GLN A 288 -8.91 30.53 26.74
N GLN A 289 -7.97 29.60 26.54
CA GLN A 289 -8.03 28.60 25.48
C GLN A 289 -8.39 29.18 24.10
N GLY A 290 -7.99 30.42 23.87
CA GLY A 290 -8.16 31.08 22.57
C GLY A 290 -7.43 30.23 21.50
N ARG A 291 -8.23 29.61 20.64
CA ARG A 291 -7.65 28.90 19.49
C ARG A 291 -7.12 29.95 18.54
N ALA A 292 -5.81 30.12 18.52
CA ALA A 292 -5.17 30.92 17.48
C ALA A 292 -5.56 30.35 16.14
N THR A 293 -6.09 31.17 15.25
CA THR A 293 -6.24 30.88 13.84
C THR A 293 -4.86 30.98 13.19
N GLY A 294 -3.99 30.04 13.51
CA GLY A 294 -2.69 29.95 12.87
C GLY A 294 -2.86 29.79 11.37
N SER A 295 -2.19 30.63 10.59
CA SER A 295 -2.13 30.47 9.16
C SER A 295 -1.28 29.24 8.84
N GLY A 296 -1.94 28.11 8.58
CA GLY A 296 -1.25 26.92 8.07
C GLY A 296 -0.67 27.18 6.66
N PHE A 297 0.35 26.44 6.28
CA PHE A 297 0.83 26.44 4.91
C PHE A 297 0.44 25.13 4.19
N LYS A 298 0.11 25.26 2.91
CA LYS A 298 -0.24 24.10 2.09
C LYS A 298 1.00 23.27 1.75
N ILE A 299 0.90 21.96 1.91
CA ILE A 299 1.87 21.00 1.40
C ILE A 299 1.39 20.61 0.00
N ALA A 300 1.96 21.23 -1.01
CA ALA A 300 1.54 21.08 -2.41
C ALA A 300 2.73 20.85 -3.34
N PRO A 301 3.48 19.75 -3.18
CA PRO A 301 4.52 19.37 -4.11
C PRO A 301 3.92 19.01 -5.47
N GLU A 302 4.74 19.02 -6.53
CA GLU A 302 4.31 18.56 -7.85
C GLU A 302 3.73 17.14 -7.77
N PRO A 303 2.51 16.92 -8.24
CA PRO A 303 1.88 15.60 -8.22
C PRO A 303 2.65 14.59 -9.06
N ARG A 304 2.78 13.39 -8.55
CA ARG A 304 3.33 12.25 -9.30
C ARG A 304 2.41 11.06 -9.13
N ASN A 305 2.18 10.33 -10.20
CA ASN A 305 1.40 9.12 -10.13
C ASN A 305 2.08 8.10 -9.20
N THR A 306 1.34 7.57 -8.24
CA THR A 306 1.88 6.69 -7.18
C THR A 306 2.33 5.33 -7.72
N TYR A 307 1.61 4.77 -8.70
CA TYR A 307 1.99 3.51 -9.36
C TYR A 307 3.28 3.68 -10.18
N LEU A 308 3.42 4.80 -10.91
CA LEU A 308 4.66 5.11 -11.62
C LEU A 308 5.83 5.23 -10.65
N ALA A 309 5.63 5.97 -9.56
CA ALA A 309 6.68 6.21 -8.58
C ALA A 309 7.11 4.91 -7.88
N GLU A 310 6.16 4.03 -7.56
CA GLU A 310 6.40 2.72 -6.97
C GLU A 310 7.20 1.81 -7.91
N ILE A 311 6.77 1.66 -9.16
CA ILE A 311 7.45 0.81 -10.16
C ILE A 311 8.85 1.35 -10.46
N GLU A 312 9.00 2.67 -10.63
CA GLU A 312 10.31 3.26 -10.88
C GLU A 312 11.25 3.14 -9.67
N ALA A 313 10.74 3.28 -8.44
CA ALA A 313 11.55 3.15 -7.23
C ALA A 313 12.05 1.71 -7.02
N PHE A 314 11.17 0.71 -7.20
CA PHE A 314 11.56 -0.69 -7.12
C PHE A 314 12.54 -1.06 -8.23
N SER A 315 12.28 -0.65 -9.46
CA SER A 315 13.18 -0.91 -10.60
C SER A 315 14.55 -0.24 -10.43
N ALA A 316 14.60 0.99 -9.90
CA ALA A 316 15.85 1.67 -9.60
C ALA A 316 16.67 0.92 -8.55
N ALA A 317 16.03 0.42 -7.49
CA ALA A 317 16.70 -0.37 -6.47
C ALA A 317 17.34 -1.65 -7.05
N LEU A 318 16.66 -2.33 -7.99
CA LEU A 318 17.23 -3.49 -8.67
C LEU A 318 18.44 -3.11 -9.55
N LEU A 319 18.32 -2.07 -10.37
CA LEU A 319 19.40 -1.63 -11.26
C LEU A 319 20.63 -1.13 -10.49
N GLU A 320 20.40 -0.50 -9.35
CA GLU A 320 21.46 0.03 -8.48
C GLU A 320 21.97 -1.00 -7.46
N GLN A 321 21.41 -2.19 -7.43
CA GLN A 321 21.70 -3.24 -6.45
C GLN A 321 21.57 -2.77 -4.98
N LYS A 322 20.58 -1.90 -4.72
CA LYS A 322 20.24 -1.37 -3.40
C LYS A 322 19.02 -2.08 -2.82
N PRO A 323 18.82 -2.08 -1.50
CA PRO A 323 17.58 -2.54 -0.90
C PRO A 323 16.38 -1.76 -1.48
N ASN A 324 15.30 -2.47 -1.80
CA ASN A 324 14.08 -1.79 -2.28
C ASN A 324 13.36 -1.05 -1.14
N PRO A 325 12.73 0.10 -1.42
CA PRO A 325 12.08 0.93 -0.40
C PRO A 325 10.76 0.32 0.13
N LEU A 326 10.27 -0.76 -0.50
CA LEU A 326 9.04 -1.45 -0.16
C LEU A 326 9.33 -2.85 0.41
N SER A 327 10.39 -2.99 1.23
CA SER A 327 10.81 -4.28 1.79
C SER A 327 9.60 -5.13 2.23
N SER A 328 9.65 -6.42 1.93
CA SER A 328 8.65 -7.39 2.37
C SER A 328 8.47 -7.45 3.90
N ASP A 329 9.45 -6.97 4.68
CA ASP A 329 9.31 -6.85 6.12
C ASP A 329 8.20 -5.85 6.51
N ILE A 330 7.98 -4.80 5.70
CA ILE A 330 6.86 -3.86 5.86
C ILE A 330 5.53 -4.62 5.68
N GLY A 331 5.41 -5.40 4.61
CA GLY A 331 4.20 -6.19 4.34
C GLY A 331 3.96 -7.28 5.38
N LEU A 332 5.02 -7.94 5.85
CA LEU A 332 4.92 -8.94 6.91
C LEU A 332 4.46 -8.31 8.23
N HIS A 333 5.01 -7.15 8.60
CA HIS A 333 4.58 -6.43 9.79
C HIS A 333 3.12 -5.98 9.66
N SER A 334 2.73 -5.39 8.53
CA SER A 334 1.33 -5.06 8.24
C SER A 334 0.41 -6.29 8.39
N GLN A 335 0.82 -7.46 7.89
CA GLN A 335 0.04 -8.70 8.05
C GLN A 335 -0.13 -9.11 9.52
N LYS A 336 0.92 -8.93 10.34
CA LYS A 336 0.86 -9.19 11.80
C LYS A 336 -0.10 -8.21 12.50
N VAL A 337 -0.05 -6.93 12.14
CA VAL A 337 -0.98 -5.92 12.67
C VAL A 337 -2.42 -6.27 12.30
N MET A 338 -2.68 -6.66 11.04
CA MET A 338 -4.02 -7.08 10.61
C MET A 338 -4.53 -8.28 11.40
N ALA A 339 -3.69 -9.31 11.57
CA ALA A 339 -4.06 -10.49 12.35
C ALA A 339 -4.38 -10.14 13.82
N ALA A 340 -3.59 -9.25 14.43
CA ALA A 340 -3.84 -8.75 15.78
C ALA A 340 -5.15 -7.95 15.87
N CYS A 341 -5.50 -7.17 14.84
CA CYS A 341 -6.78 -6.46 14.79
C CYS A 341 -7.97 -7.43 14.76
N TYR A 342 -7.94 -8.46 13.92
CA TYR A 342 -9.01 -9.47 13.89
C TYR A 342 -9.09 -10.28 15.19
N GLU A 343 -7.96 -10.60 15.80
CA GLU A 343 -7.94 -11.26 17.11
C GLU A 343 -8.53 -10.35 18.19
N SER A 344 -8.18 -9.07 18.20
CA SER A 344 -8.77 -8.08 19.10
C SER A 344 -10.28 -7.98 18.93
N ALA A 345 -10.77 -7.88 17.70
CA ALA A 345 -12.21 -7.81 17.42
C ALA A 345 -12.96 -9.06 17.88
N ARG A 346 -12.32 -10.25 17.76
CA ARG A 346 -12.90 -11.51 18.21
C ARG A 346 -12.90 -11.68 19.73
N THR A 347 -11.87 -11.20 20.42
CA THR A 347 -11.68 -11.43 21.87
C THR A 347 -12.14 -10.29 22.75
N GLY A 348 -12.35 -9.09 22.17
CA GLY A 348 -12.64 -7.85 22.91
C GLY A 348 -11.45 -7.33 23.74
N ARG A 349 -10.23 -7.78 23.45
CA ARG A 349 -9.02 -7.42 24.20
C ARG A 349 -8.04 -6.65 23.31
N ALA A 350 -7.23 -5.79 23.93
CA ALA A 350 -6.05 -5.25 23.26
C ALA A 350 -5.03 -6.38 23.03
N ILE A 351 -4.38 -6.36 21.86
CA ILE A 351 -3.36 -7.34 21.44
C ILE A 351 -2.03 -6.60 21.28
N GLU A 352 -0.98 -7.11 21.91
CA GLU A 352 0.42 -6.68 21.71
C GLU A 352 1.03 -7.43 20.51
N LEU A 353 1.97 -6.75 19.79
CA LEU A 353 2.66 -7.26 18.59
C LEU A 353 4.09 -7.67 18.92
#